data_b44657e086bf7707be1e62b387c0c82f
#
_entry.id   b44657e086bf7707be1e62b387c0c82f
#
_cell.length_a   1.000
_cell.length_b   1.000
_cell.length_c   1.000
_cell.angle_alpha   90.00
_cell.angle_beta   90.00
_cell.angle_gamma   90.00
#
_symmetry.space_group_name_H-M   'P 1'
#
loop_
_entity.id
_entity.type
_entity.pdbx_description
1 polymer ?
#
loop_
_entity_poly.entity_id
_entity_poly.type
_entity_poly.pdbx_seq_one_letter_code
_entity_poly.pdbx_strand_id
1 'polypeptide(L)'
;MRAVQKMYFKNYDEFVELIKSCGFKCVEADYNKSTPFPYLVYFKDEETGIYADGEILWKNAKIIIELYTAKDDHTSETKLEKWMSENGLGWKKPNRAWDTTNKLCVSYYNLSVTFDE
;
A
#
# COMPACT_ATOMS: atom_id res chain seq x y z
N MET A 1 23.42 4.16 5.09
CA MET A 1 22.90 5.07 4.06
C MET A 1 21.38 5.04 4.09
N ARG A 2 20.76 6.19 3.98
CA ARG A 2 19.31 6.29 3.95
C ARG A 2 18.80 6.12 2.50
N ALA A 3 17.75 5.32 2.31
CA ALA A 3 17.11 5.19 1.00
C ALA A 3 16.48 6.52 0.60
N VAL A 4 16.53 6.84 -0.69
CA VAL A 4 15.85 8.02 -1.23
C VAL A 4 14.34 7.74 -1.18
N GLN A 5 13.59 8.67 -0.61
CA GLN A 5 12.15 8.53 -0.49
C GLN A 5 11.50 8.62 -1.88
N LYS A 6 10.74 7.58 -2.24
CA LYS A 6 10.07 7.51 -3.53
C LYS A 6 8.55 7.69 -3.33
N MET A 7 8.11 8.94 -3.19
CA MET A 7 6.70 9.26 -3.04
C MET A 7 6.10 9.84 -4.32
N TYR A 8 6.85 9.80 -5.43
CA TYR A 8 6.51 10.40 -6.71
C TYR A 8 6.59 9.37 -7.82
N PHE A 9 5.53 9.27 -8.60
CA PHE A 9 5.43 8.32 -9.71
C PHE A 9 4.86 9.03 -10.94
N LYS A 10 5.22 8.55 -12.11
CA LYS A 10 4.67 9.09 -13.34
C LYS A 10 3.14 8.95 -13.37
N ASN A 11 2.65 7.77 -13.02
CA ASN A 11 1.22 7.47 -12.97
C ASN A 11 0.97 6.33 -12.00
N TYR A 12 -0.30 5.99 -11.84
CA TYR A 12 -0.70 4.92 -10.94
C TYR A 12 -0.12 3.56 -11.34
N ASP A 13 -0.03 3.29 -12.65
CA ASP A 13 0.51 2.02 -13.15
C ASP A 13 1.97 1.81 -12.72
N GLU A 14 2.77 2.87 -12.70
CA GLU A 14 4.15 2.79 -12.21
C GLU A 14 4.19 2.41 -10.72
N PHE A 15 3.28 2.98 -9.92
CA PHE A 15 3.15 2.60 -8.52
C PHE A 15 2.75 1.13 -8.38
N VAL A 16 1.79 0.67 -9.19
CA VAL A 16 1.33 -0.72 -9.16
C VAL A 16 2.46 -1.69 -9.50
N GLU A 17 3.30 -1.34 -10.48
CA GLU A 17 4.46 -2.15 -10.81
C GLU A 17 5.42 -2.29 -9.61
N LEU A 18 5.61 -1.20 -8.87
CA LEU A 18 6.44 -1.26 -7.67
C LEU A 18 5.81 -2.17 -6.61
N ILE A 19 4.50 -2.01 -6.35
CA ILE A 19 3.82 -2.78 -5.30
C ILE A 19 3.88 -4.29 -5.59
N LYS A 20 3.84 -4.68 -6.85
CA LYS A 20 3.93 -6.08 -7.26
C LYS A 20 5.28 -6.72 -6.92
N SER A 21 6.28 -5.91 -6.62
CA SER A 21 7.61 -6.40 -6.24
C SER A 21 7.77 -6.65 -4.75
N CYS A 22 6.71 -6.47 -3.95
CA CYS A 22 6.80 -6.52 -2.49
C CYS A 22 7.05 -7.92 -1.90
N GLY A 23 6.92 -8.96 -2.72
CA GLY A 23 7.14 -10.32 -2.25
C GLY A 23 5.89 -11.01 -1.70
N PHE A 24 4.75 -10.33 -1.74
CA PHE A 24 3.45 -10.90 -1.36
C PHE A 24 2.58 -11.00 -2.60
N LYS A 25 1.58 -11.89 -2.54
CA LYS A 25 0.54 -11.87 -3.54
C LYS A 25 -0.25 -10.57 -3.36
N CYS A 26 -0.42 -9.81 -4.44
CA CYS A 26 -1.08 -8.50 -4.42
C CYS A 26 -2.35 -8.55 -5.25
N VAL A 27 -3.43 -7.96 -4.71
CA VAL A 27 -4.72 -7.86 -5.38
C VAL A 27 -5.19 -6.43 -5.28
N GLU A 28 -5.65 -5.86 -6.39
CA GLU A 28 -6.18 -4.50 -6.38
C GLU A 28 -7.66 -4.50 -6.02
N ALA A 29 -8.00 -3.76 -4.95
CA ALA A 29 -9.38 -3.44 -4.56
C ALA A 29 -10.31 -4.66 -4.41
N ASP A 30 -9.77 -5.86 -4.30
CA ASP A 30 -10.57 -7.06 -4.24
C ASP A 30 -10.14 -7.96 -3.09
N TYR A 31 -11.14 -8.54 -2.42
CA TYR A 31 -10.90 -9.48 -1.34
C TYR A 31 -11.41 -10.85 -1.74
N ASN A 32 -10.50 -11.82 -1.78
CA ASN A 32 -10.85 -13.19 -2.10
C ASN A 32 -10.53 -14.09 -0.90
N LYS A 33 -11.57 -14.62 -0.26
CA LYS A 33 -11.43 -15.49 0.91
C LYS A 33 -10.61 -16.75 0.65
N SER A 34 -10.52 -17.17 -0.60
CA SER A 34 -9.74 -18.35 -0.95
C SER A 34 -8.26 -18.06 -1.16
N THR A 35 -7.84 -16.80 -1.11
CA THR A 35 -6.43 -16.44 -1.26
C THR A 35 -5.64 -16.87 -0.02
N PRO A 36 -4.57 -17.69 -0.18
CA PRO A 36 -3.77 -18.10 0.97
C PRO A 36 -3.05 -16.92 1.63
N PHE A 37 -2.95 -16.95 2.96
CA PHE A 37 -2.18 -15.95 3.71
C PHE A 37 -0.68 -16.22 3.57
N PRO A 38 0.18 -15.18 3.64
CA PRO A 38 -0.18 -13.76 3.65
C PRO A 38 -0.45 -13.24 2.25
N TYR A 39 -1.33 -12.25 2.15
CA TYR A 39 -1.55 -11.54 0.90
C TYR A 39 -1.90 -10.10 1.18
N LEU A 40 -1.83 -9.28 0.14
CA LEU A 40 -1.95 -7.84 0.26
C LEU A 40 -3.02 -7.34 -0.72
N VAL A 41 -3.89 -6.47 -0.22
CA VAL A 41 -4.86 -5.75 -1.04
C VAL A 41 -4.45 -4.29 -1.06
N TYR A 42 -4.49 -3.65 -2.20
CA TYR A 42 -4.15 -2.24 -2.33
C TYR A 42 -5.19 -1.53 -3.19
N PHE A 43 -5.40 -0.26 -2.92
CA PHE A 43 -6.30 0.56 -3.73
C PHE A 43 -6.03 2.04 -3.49
N LYS A 44 -6.44 2.84 -4.47
CA LYS A 44 -6.39 4.28 -4.37
C LYS A 44 -7.70 4.74 -3.72
N ASP A 45 -7.60 5.36 -2.55
CA ASP A 45 -8.76 5.75 -1.74
C ASP A 45 -9.22 7.17 -2.09
N GLU A 46 -8.29 8.10 -2.13
CA GLU A 46 -8.56 9.51 -2.36
C GLU A 46 -7.56 10.06 -3.36
N GLU A 47 -8.01 11.00 -4.20
CA GLU A 47 -7.11 11.65 -5.14
C GLU A 47 -7.50 13.11 -5.28
N THR A 48 -6.51 14.00 -5.18
CA THR A 48 -6.70 15.44 -5.29
C THR A 48 -5.82 15.98 -6.41
N GLY A 49 -6.44 16.65 -7.37
CA GLY A 49 -5.71 17.36 -8.42
C GLY A 49 -5.19 18.69 -7.93
N ILE A 50 -3.95 19.01 -8.25
CA ILE A 50 -3.34 20.29 -7.92
C ILE A 50 -3.35 21.16 -9.18
N TYR A 51 -4.05 22.29 -9.11
CA TYR A 51 -4.27 23.20 -10.23
C TYR A 51 -3.33 24.39 -10.21
N ALA A 52 -2.92 24.81 -11.40
CA ALA A 52 -2.34 26.13 -11.63
C ALA A 52 -2.71 26.58 -13.03
N ASP A 53 -3.12 27.82 -13.18
CA ASP A 53 -3.51 28.42 -14.46
C ASP A 53 -4.55 27.60 -15.24
N GLY A 54 -5.51 27.00 -14.50
CA GLY A 54 -6.60 26.23 -15.09
C GLY A 54 -6.24 24.83 -15.51
N GLU A 55 -5.04 24.36 -15.20
CA GLU A 55 -4.59 23.02 -15.55
C GLU A 55 -4.23 22.20 -14.31
N ILE A 56 -4.41 20.89 -14.39
CA ILE A 56 -3.93 19.98 -13.35
C ILE A 56 -2.45 19.75 -13.58
N LEU A 57 -1.61 20.13 -12.60
CA LEU A 57 -0.16 19.96 -12.68
C LEU A 57 0.28 18.57 -12.22
N TRP A 58 -0.33 18.08 -11.15
CA TRP A 58 -0.08 16.75 -10.62
C TRP A 58 -1.24 16.36 -9.71
N LYS A 59 -1.22 15.11 -9.25
CA LYS A 59 -2.24 14.58 -8.36
C LYS A 59 -1.62 14.01 -7.11
N ASN A 60 -2.23 14.27 -5.97
CA ASN A 60 -1.88 13.60 -4.72
C ASN A 60 -2.90 12.52 -4.45
N ALA A 61 -2.44 11.34 -4.13
CA ALA A 61 -3.31 10.20 -3.88
C ALA A 61 -3.02 9.55 -2.54
N LYS A 62 -4.08 9.15 -1.86
CA LYS A 62 -3.99 8.32 -0.68
C LYS A 62 -4.15 6.87 -1.11
N ILE A 63 -3.14 6.05 -0.83
CA ILE A 63 -3.15 4.63 -1.14
C ILE A 63 -3.36 3.87 0.16
N ILE A 64 -4.29 2.95 0.15
CA ILE A 64 -4.52 2.04 1.28
C ILE A 64 -3.93 0.69 0.93
N ILE A 65 -3.16 0.15 1.85
CA ILE A 65 -2.64 -1.22 1.76
C ILE A 65 -3.19 -1.99 2.95
N GLU A 66 -3.78 -3.16 2.67
CA GLU A 66 -4.29 -4.06 3.69
C GLU A 66 -3.49 -5.36 3.61
N LEU A 67 -2.74 -5.67 4.66
CA LEU A 67 -1.99 -6.91 4.73
C LEU A 67 -2.79 -7.93 5.54
N TYR A 68 -3.15 -9.02 4.89
CA TYR A 68 -3.91 -10.11 5.51
C TYR A 68 -2.95 -11.23 5.91
N THR A 69 -2.93 -11.55 7.19
CA THR A 69 -2.02 -12.56 7.74
C THR A 69 -2.78 -13.53 8.64
N ALA A 70 -2.15 -14.67 8.90
CA ALA A 70 -2.65 -15.54 9.96
C ALA A 70 -2.53 -14.79 11.29
N LYS A 71 -3.40 -15.14 12.24
CA LYS A 71 -3.52 -14.45 13.53
C LYS A 71 -2.19 -14.32 14.28
N ASP A 72 -1.34 -15.32 14.21
CA ASP A 72 -0.08 -15.40 14.94
C ASP A 72 1.15 -15.12 14.07
N ASP A 73 0.94 -14.63 12.86
CA ASP A 73 2.05 -14.26 11.96
C ASP A 73 2.58 -12.88 12.33
N HIS A 74 3.80 -12.83 12.86
CA HIS A 74 4.46 -11.57 13.24
C HIS A 74 5.56 -11.15 12.27
N THR A 75 5.91 -12.01 11.32
CA THR A 75 7.02 -11.74 10.41
C THR A 75 6.60 -11.02 9.13
N SER A 76 5.39 -11.28 8.63
CA SER A 76 4.92 -10.67 7.38
C SER A 76 4.79 -9.15 7.49
N GLU A 77 4.28 -8.63 8.60
CA GLU A 77 4.18 -7.20 8.85
C GLU A 77 5.54 -6.53 8.78
N THR A 78 6.51 -7.09 9.50
CA THR A 78 7.87 -6.57 9.52
C THR A 78 8.50 -6.61 8.14
N LYS A 79 8.27 -7.70 7.40
CA LYS A 79 8.77 -7.86 6.04
C LYS A 79 8.22 -6.78 5.10
N LEU A 80 6.91 -6.53 5.17
CA LEU A 80 6.27 -5.51 4.34
C LEU A 80 6.79 -4.12 4.70
N GLU A 81 6.86 -3.81 5.99
CA GLU A 81 7.33 -2.50 6.45
C GLU A 81 8.78 -2.25 6.04
N LYS A 82 9.61 -3.28 6.12
CA LYS A 82 10.99 -3.18 5.66
C LYS A 82 11.05 -2.91 4.15
N TRP A 83 10.26 -3.64 3.37
CA TRP A 83 10.21 -3.44 1.92
C TRP A 83 9.77 -2.02 1.57
N MET A 84 8.72 -1.50 2.24
CA MET A 84 8.27 -0.12 2.02
C MET A 84 9.38 0.87 2.33
N SER A 85 10.06 0.70 3.45
CA SER A 85 11.15 1.60 3.87
C SER A 85 12.32 1.54 2.90
N GLU A 86 12.69 0.36 2.44
CA GLU A 86 13.79 0.18 1.47
C GLU A 86 13.47 0.82 0.12
N ASN A 87 12.20 0.94 -0.22
CA ASN A 87 11.76 1.56 -1.46
C ASN A 87 11.36 3.03 -1.29
N GLY A 88 11.66 3.61 -0.14
CA GLY A 88 11.40 5.01 0.12
C GLY A 88 9.93 5.38 0.27
N LEU A 89 9.08 4.41 0.54
CA LEU A 89 7.65 4.65 0.75
C LEU A 89 7.40 4.97 2.21
N GLY A 90 6.96 6.20 2.48
CA GLY A 90 6.53 6.59 3.82
C GLY A 90 5.13 6.04 4.08
N TRP A 91 4.92 5.48 5.24
CA TRP A 91 3.66 4.84 5.58
C TRP A 91 3.21 5.18 7.00
N LYS A 92 1.91 5.11 7.21
CA LYS A 92 1.30 5.15 8.54
C LYS A 92 0.49 3.88 8.71
N LYS A 93 0.53 3.30 9.91
CA LYS A 93 -0.28 2.13 10.24
C LYS A 93 -1.30 2.56 11.30
N PRO A 94 -2.49 3.01 10.87
CA PRO A 94 -3.47 3.56 11.82
C PRO A 94 -4.05 2.52 12.75
N ASN A 95 -4.21 1.29 12.28
CA ASN A 95 -4.81 0.25 13.10
C ASN A 95 -4.58 -1.14 12.52
N ARG A 96 -4.97 -2.12 13.31
CA ARG A 96 -5.09 -3.52 12.92
C ARG A 96 -6.50 -3.98 13.26
N ALA A 97 -7.00 -4.92 12.49
CA ALA A 97 -8.27 -5.57 12.79
C ALA A 97 -8.05 -7.07 12.92
N TRP A 98 -8.66 -7.64 13.95
CA TRP A 98 -8.55 -9.08 14.23
C TRP A 98 -9.88 -9.74 13.91
N ASP A 99 -9.84 -10.81 13.14
CA ASP A 99 -11.02 -11.64 12.90
C ASP A 99 -10.77 -12.96 13.59
N THR A 100 -11.37 -13.11 14.77
CA THR A 100 -11.18 -14.30 15.60
C THR A 100 -11.86 -15.52 15.01
N THR A 101 -12.95 -15.33 14.28
CA THR A 101 -13.70 -16.43 13.64
C THR A 101 -12.86 -17.07 12.53
N ASN A 102 -12.24 -16.25 11.67
CA ASN A 102 -11.42 -16.72 10.56
C ASN A 102 -9.94 -16.79 10.91
N LYS A 103 -9.56 -16.49 12.14
CA LYS A 103 -8.21 -16.55 12.67
C LYS A 103 -7.20 -15.77 11.82
N LEU A 104 -7.57 -14.55 11.48
CA LEU A 104 -6.73 -13.67 10.67
C LEU A 104 -6.56 -12.29 11.31
N CYS A 105 -5.54 -11.59 10.84
CA CYS A 105 -5.29 -10.20 11.20
C CYS A 105 -5.17 -9.40 9.92
N VAL A 106 -5.73 -8.19 9.91
CA VAL A 106 -5.55 -7.24 8.82
C VAL A 106 -4.79 -6.05 9.37
N SER A 107 -3.65 -5.75 8.78
CA SER A 107 -2.87 -4.55 9.11
C SER A 107 -3.12 -3.51 8.03
N TYR A 108 -3.50 -2.30 8.43
CA TYR A 108 -3.84 -1.22 7.51
C TYR A 108 -2.70 -0.23 7.43
N TYR A 109 -2.30 0.11 6.20
CA TYR A 109 -1.26 1.10 5.94
C TYR A 109 -1.79 2.17 5.02
N ASN A 110 -1.47 3.41 5.34
CA ASN A 110 -1.82 4.57 4.50
C ASN A 110 -0.54 5.16 3.92
N LEU A 111 -0.54 5.37 2.61
CA LEU A 111 0.56 6.03 1.91
C LEU A 111 0.01 7.26 1.20
N SER A 112 0.80 8.32 1.16
CA SER A 112 0.48 9.52 0.37
C SER A 112 1.49 9.60 -0.76
N VAL A 113 1.03 9.54 -1.99
CA VAL A 113 1.90 9.54 -3.18
C VAL A 113 1.48 10.60 -4.16
N THR A 114 2.41 11.01 -5.02
CA THR A 114 2.16 12.02 -6.04
C THR A 114 2.30 11.40 -7.42
N PHE A 115 1.36 11.70 -8.30
CA PHE A 115 1.36 11.24 -9.69
C PHE A 115 1.40 12.43 -10.63
N ASP A 116 2.16 12.32 -11.73
CA ASP A 116 2.15 13.31 -12.82
C ASP A 116 0.85 13.28 -13.60
N GLU A 117 0.26 12.11 -13.71
CA GLU A 117 -0.91 11.89 -14.55
C GLU A 117 -2.05 11.21 -13.78
#